data_31d77345424e652ebc1c47bfa9144365
#
_entry.id   31d77345424e652ebc1c47bfa9144365
#
_cell.length_a   1.000
_cell.length_b   1.000
_cell.length_c   1.000
_cell.angle_alpha   90.00
_cell.angle_beta   90.00
_cell.angle_gamma   90.00
#
_symmetry.space_group_name_H-M   'P 1'
#
loop_
_entity.id
_entity.type
_entity.pdbx_description
1 polymer ?
#
loop_
_entity_poly.entity_id
_entity_poly.type
_entity_poly.pdbx_seq_one_letter_code
_entity_poly.pdbx_strand_id
1 'polypeptide(L)'
;MFVLDSRLQQDSIELGHLELCSVLLSKDANYPWFILVPRRPEVSELFDLDEADQHQLWQETTQLAQALKSAYGAAKMNVATLGNVVSQLHMHVIVRKRDDAAWPAPVWGRVPAIEYAAEQVQATRARLKDLLGKDFTEVRNDA
;
A
#
# COMPACT_ATOMS: atom_id res chain seq x y z
N MET A 1 -9.44 19.79 -1.84
CA MET A 1 -9.48 18.81 -0.71
C MET A 1 -9.23 17.40 -1.23
N PHE A 2 -8.36 16.69 -0.57
CA PHE A 2 -8.07 15.30 -0.95
C PHE A 2 -9.27 14.39 -0.67
N VAL A 3 -9.66 13.61 -1.69
CA VAL A 3 -10.66 12.54 -1.56
C VAL A 3 -10.08 11.29 -2.21
N LEU A 4 -10.06 10.18 -1.49
CA LEU A 4 -9.58 8.92 -2.02
C LEU A 4 -10.50 8.44 -3.14
N ASP A 5 -9.92 8.04 -4.27
CA ASP A 5 -10.67 7.51 -5.41
C ASP A 5 -11.60 6.37 -4.97
N SER A 6 -12.83 6.37 -5.49
CA SER A 6 -13.86 5.41 -5.09
C SER A 6 -13.46 3.96 -5.37
N ARG A 7 -12.70 3.70 -6.42
CA ARG A 7 -12.24 2.36 -6.77
C ARG A 7 -11.16 1.89 -5.78
N LEU A 8 -10.27 2.79 -5.36
CA LEU A 8 -9.32 2.46 -4.28
C LEU A 8 -10.03 2.19 -2.97
N GLN A 9 -11.09 2.96 -2.66
CA GLN A 9 -11.91 2.68 -1.48
C GLN A 9 -12.57 1.31 -1.54
N GLN A 10 -13.03 0.91 -2.72
CA GLN A 10 -13.72 -0.36 -2.92
C GLN A 10 -12.76 -1.55 -2.86
N ASP A 11 -11.57 -1.41 -3.45
CA ASP A 11 -10.64 -2.52 -3.65
C ASP A 11 -9.56 -2.63 -2.57
N SER A 12 -9.62 -1.77 -1.56
CA SER A 12 -8.63 -1.77 -0.48
C SER A 12 -9.25 -1.40 0.86
N ILE A 13 -8.48 -1.62 1.91
CA ILE A 13 -8.86 -1.29 3.28
C ILE A 13 -7.86 -0.25 3.78
N GLU A 14 -8.33 0.88 4.28
CA GLU A 14 -7.47 1.89 4.86
C GLU A 14 -6.98 1.43 6.23
N LEU A 15 -5.67 1.27 6.37
CA LEU A 15 -5.05 0.85 7.62
C LEU A 15 -4.69 2.05 8.50
N GLY A 16 -4.31 3.14 7.88
CA GLY A 16 -3.86 4.34 8.58
C GLY A 16 -3.16 5.29 7.63
N HIS A 17 -2.36 6.18 8.17
CA HIS A 17 -1.59 7.10 7.34
C HIS A 17 -0.25 7.47 7.95
N LEU A 18 0.66 7.85 7.07
CA LEU A 18 1.94 8.46 7.36
C LEU A 18 1.81 9.97 7.16
N GLU A 19 2.91 10.70 7.19
CA GLU A 19 2.88 12.17 7.05
C GLU A 19 2.20 12.62 5.75
N LEU A 20 2.59 12.01 4.62
CA LEU A 20 2.03 12.36 3.31
C LEU A 20 0.94 11.38 2.88
N CYS A 21 1.19 10.09 3.00
CA CYS A 21 0.37 9.07 2.35
C CYS A 21 -0.62 8.39 3.30
N SER A 22 -1.82 8.10 2.76
CA SER A 22 -2.67 7.06 3.33
C SER A 22 -2.05 5.70 3.02
N VAL A 23 -2.16 4.75 3.95
CA VAL A 23 -1.66 3.39 3.81
C VAL A 23 -2.85 2.46 3.69
N LEU A 24 -2.97 1.81 2.54
CA LEU A 24 -4.06 0.89 2.24
C LEU A 24 -3.54 -0.54 2.16
N LEU A 25 -4.41 -1.50 2.43
CA LEU A 25 -4.18 -2.92 2.20
C LEU A 25 -5.08 -3.36 1.06
N SER A 26 -4.52 -3.87 -0.02
CA SER A 26 -5.31 -4.42 -1.12
C SER A 26 -6.14 -5.60 -0.62
N LYS A 27 -7.39 -5.71 -1.10
CA LYS A 27 -8.32 -6.78 -0.71
C LYS A 27 -7.98 -8.10 -1.42
N ASP A 28 -6.70 -8.45 -1.47
CA ASP A 28 -6.23 -9.71 -2.03
C ASP A 28 -5.22 -10.34 -1.08
N ALA A 29 -5.65 -11.33 -0.35
CA ALA A 29 -4.82 -12.00 0.66
C ALA A 29 -3.83 -12.99 0.06
N ASN A 30 -3.76 -13.14 -1.27
CA ASN A 30 -2.71 -13.95 -1.90
C ASN A 30 -1.32 -13.40 -1.60
N TYR A 31 -1.20 -12.09 -1.40
CA TYR A 31 0.07 -11.41 -1.16
C TYR A 31 -0.12 -10.33 -0.09
N PRO A 32 0.89 -10.04 0.77
CA PRO A 32 0.88 -8.81 1.54
C PRO A 32 1.12 -7.63 0.58
N TRP A 33 0.05 -6.96 0.21
CA TRP A 33 0.02 -5.98 -0.87
C TRP A 33 -0.49 -4.66 -0.32
N PHE A 34 0.43 -3.71 -0.14
CA PHE A 34 0.14 -2.40 0.43
C PHE A 34 0.14 -1.35 -0.66
N ILE A 35 -0.61 -0.28 -0.42
CA ILE A 35 -0.73 0.83 -1.38
C ILE A 35 -0.58 2.12 -0.61
N LEU A 36 0.28 3.01 -1.09
CA LEU A 36 0.47 4.36 -0.55
C LEU A 36 -0.18 5.37 -1.48
N VAL A 37 -1.02 6.25 -0.93
CA VAL A 37 -1.69 7.29 -1.70
C VAL A 37 -1.36 8.64 -1.08
N PRO A 38 -0.60 9.50 -1.78
CA PRO A 38 -0.32 10.86 -1.29
C PRO A 38 -1.63 11.64 -1.09
N ARG A 39 -1.83 12.22 0.09
CA ARG A 39 -3.04 12.99 0.38
C ARG A 39 -2.93 14.40 -0.17
N ARG A 40 -2.96 14.48 -1.50
CA ARG A 40 -2.96 15.74 -2.24
C ARG A 40 -4.02 15.69 -3.31
N PRO A 41 -4.79 16.78 -3.51
CA PRO A 41 -5.85 16.79 -4.53
C PRO A 41 -5.27 16.82 -5.94
N GLU A 42 -5.99 16.19 -6.87
CA GLU A 42 -5.75 16.29 -8.31
C GLU A 42 -4.34 15.90 -8.74
N VAL A 43 -3.78 14.82 -8.13
CA VAL A 43 -2.45 14.32 -8.47
C VAL A 43 -2.59 12.98 -9.16
N SER A 44 -2.09 12.88 -10.39
CA SER A 44 -2.07 11.65 -11.19
C SER A 44 -0.65 11.14 -11.40
N GLU A 45 0.29 12.04 -11.64
CA GLU A 45 1.68 11.68 -11.94
C GLU A 45 2.61 12.08 -10.81
N LEU A 46 3.75 11.40 -10.73
CA LEU A 46 4.76 11.75 -9.73
C LEU A 46 5.15 13.22 -9.80
N PHE A 47 5.31 13.75 -11.01
CA PHE A 47 5.72 15.15 -11.22
C PHE A 47 4.60 16.16 -10.93
N ASP A 48 3.36 15.72 -10.67
CA ASP A 48 2.29 16.63 -10.21
C ASP A 48 2.47 17.02 -8.74
N LEU A 49 3.24 16.25 -7.98
CA LEU A 49 3.63 16.61 -6.63
C LEU A 49 4.72 17.67 -6.66
N ASP A 50 4.74 18.58 -5.68
CA ASP A 50 5.90 19.45 -5.54
C ASP A 50 7.14 18.64 -5.12
N GLU A 51 8.31 19.26 -5.20
CA GLU A 51 9.57 18.57 -4.96
C GLU A 51 9.65 17.96 -3.55
N ALA A 52 9.20 18.69 -2.56
CA ALA A 52 9.21 18.20 -1.17
C ALA A 52 8.33 16.95 -1.02
N ASP A 53 7.14 16.96 -1.62
CA ASP A 53 6.23 15.83 -1.57
C ASP A 53 6.73 14.64 -2.40
N GLN A 54 7.44 14.88 -3.51
CA GLN A 54 8.09 13.79 -4.25
C GLN A 54 9.12 13.08 -3.36
N HIS A 55 9.95 13.82 -2.66
CA HIS A 55 10.93 13.25 -1.73
C HIS A 55 10.25 12.52 -0.58
N GLN A 56 9.20 13.09 -0.03
CA GLN A 56 8.46 12.48 1.07
C GLN A 56 7.81 11.16 0.63
N LEU A 57 7.23 11.12 -0.57
CA LEU A 57 6.66 9.89 -1.10
C LEU A 57 7.70 8.77 -1.19
N TRP A 58 8.88 9.06 -1.74
CA TRP A 58 9.94 8.08 -1.84
C TRP A 58 10.45 7.64 -0.49
N GLN A 59 10.57 8.55 0.46
CA GLN A 59 10.97 8.20 1.82
C GLN A 59 9.96 7.27 2.49
N GLU A 60 8.67 7.57 2.37
CA GLU A 60 7.62 6.70 2.93
C GLU A 60 7.58 5.35 2.23
N THR A 61 7.74 5.34 0.90
CA THR A 61 7.79 4.10 0.12
C THR A 61 8.94 3.20 0.55
N THR A 62 10.14 3.74 0.67
CA THR A 62 11.32 2.95 1.03
C THR A 62 11.28 2.52 2.50
N GLN A 63 10.79 3.37 3.39
CA GLN A 63 10.59 3.03 4.79
C GLN A 63 9.63 1.84 4.94
N LEU A 64 8.50 1.91 4.27
CA LEU A 64 7.51 0.82 4.29
C LEU A 64 8.09 -0.46 3.68
N ALA A 65 8.71 -0.36 2.51
CA ALA A 65 9.28 -1.52 1.82
C ALA A 65 10.33 -2.22 2.68
N GLN A 66 11.21 -1.46 3.31
CA GLN A 66 12.27 -2.03 4.17
C GLN A 66 11.67 -2.73 5.39
N ALA A 67 10.70 -2.10 6.04
CA ALA A 67 10.02 -2.67 7.20
C ALA A 67 9.30 -3.97 6.83
N LEU A 68 8.59 -3.99 5.72
CA LEU A 68 7.86 -5.16 5.25
C LEU A 68 8.80 -6.28 4.83
N LYS A 69 9.89 -5.98 4.14
CA LYS A 69 10.85 -6.99 3.73
C LYS A 69 11.39 -7.75 4.92
N SER A 70 11.76 -7.03 5.95
CA SER A 70 12.29 -7.62 7.19
C SER A 70 11.22 -8.42 7.94
N ALA A 71 10.04 -7.81 8.12
CA ALA A 71 8.98 -8.40 8.93
C ALA A 71 8.38 -9.67 8.31
N TYR A 72 8.25 -9.70 6.99
CA TYR A 72 7.65 -10.83 6.27
C TYR A 72 8.66 -11.83 5.71
N GLY A 73 9.95 -11.54 5.83
CA GLY A 73 10.99 -12.40 5.24
C GLY A 73 10.85 -12.46 3.72
N ALA A 74 10.63 -11.31 3.08
CA ALA A 74 10.38 -11.27 1.65
C ALA A 74 11.61 -11.66 0.83
N ALA A 75 11.39 -12.44 -0.24
CA ALA A 75 12.44 -12.71 -1.23
C ALA A 75 12.73 -11.44 -2.04
N LYS A 76 11.72 -10.64 -2.29
CA LYS A 76 11.81 -9.40 -3.07
C LYS A 76 10.67 -8.47 -2.67
N MET A 77 10.90 -7.17 -2.72
CA MET A 77 9.83 -6.18 -2.68
C MET A 77 9.57 -5.69 -4.10
N ASN A 78 8.29 -5.66 -4.50
CA ASN A 78 7.91 -5.01 -5.74
C ASN A 78 7.31 -3.65 -5.43
N VAL A 79 7.87 -2.61 -6.03
CA VAL A 79 7.39 -1.24 -5.90
C VAL A 79 7.00 -0.77 -7.29
N ALA A 80 5.76 -0.32 -7.46
CA ALA A 80 5.26 0.06 -8.77
C ALA A 80 4.16 1.11 -8.67
N THR A 81 4.09 1.97 -9.68
CA THR A 81 2.94 2.84 -9.89
C THR A 81 2.50 2.69 -11.34
N LEU A 82 1.21 2.53 -11.55
CA LEU A 82 0.63 2.37 -12.88
C LEU A 82 -0.33 3.52 -13.20
N GLY A 83 -1.58 3.41 -12.74
CA GLY A 83 -2.57 4.48 -12.97
C GLY A 83 -3.41 4.30 -14.22
N ASN A 84 -3.35 3.12 -14.86
CA ASN A 84 -4.09 2.88 -16.09
C ASN A 84 -5.61 2.75 -15.86
N VAL A 85 -6.00 2.23 -14.71
CA VAL A 85 -7.41 2.06 -14.32
C VAL A 85 -7.83 3.15 -13.34
N VAL A 86 -7.02 3.41 -12.31
CA VAL A 86 -7.22 4.48 -11.33
C VAL A 86 -6.10 5.49 -11.52
N SER A 87 -6.46 6.70 -11.98
CA SER A 87 -5.47 7.72 -12.30
C SER A 87 -4.90 8.44 -11.07
N GLN A 88 -5.63 8.45 -9.95
CA GLN A 88 -5.10 9.04 -8.72
C GLN A 88 -3.79 8.37 -8.35
N LEU A 89 -2.73 9.16 -8.16
CA LEU A 89 -1.39 8.64 -7.90
C LEU A 89 -1.39 7.72 -6.70
N HIS A 90 -0.91 6.49 -6.89
CA HIS A 90 -0.74 5.54 -5.82
C HIS A 90 0.46 4.63 -6.10
N MET A 91 1.15 4.25 -5.04
CA MET A 91 2.36 3.44 -5.10
C MET A 91 2.06 2.07 -4.48
N HIS A 92 2.22 1.01 -5.28
CA HIS A 92 2.12 -0.36 -4.78
C HIS A 92 3.42 -0.77 -4.11
N VAL A 93 3.31 -1.40 -2.94
CA VAL A 93 4.45 -1.94 -2.20
C VAL A 93 4.06 -3.37 -1.81
N ILE A 94 4.64 -4.35 -2.48
CA ILE A 94 4.16 -5.73 -2.46
C ILE A 94 5.26 -6.66 -1.97
N VAL A 95 4.93 -7.46 -0.95
CA VAL A 95 5.82 -8.49 -0.43
C VAL A 95 5.75 -9.70 -1.36
N ARG A 96 6.90 -10.11 -1.90
CA ARG A 96 6.96 -11.25 -2.81
C ARG A 96 7.74 -12.40 -2.16
N LYS A 97 7.18 -13.59 -2.34
CA LYS A 97 7.80 -14.85 -1.92
C LYS A 97 7.98 -15.74 -3.14
N ARG A 98 9.00 -16.60 -3.12
CA ARG A 98 9.27 -17.49 -4.26
C ARG A 98 8.20 -18.55 -4.47
N ASP A 99 7.39 -18.79 -3.44
CA ASP A 99 6.26 -19.74 -3.48
C ASP A 99 4.91 -19.03 -3.56
N ASP A 100 4.87 -17.71 -3.80
CA ASP A 100 3.60 -17.01 -3.92
C ASP A 100 2.88 -17.38 -5.24
N ALA A 101 1.60 -17.03 -5.32
CA ALA A 101 0.72 -17.47 -6.40
C ALA A 101 1.14 -17.00 -7.79
N ALA A 102 1.95 -15.94 -7.90
CA ALA A 102 2.35 -15.35 -9.19
C ALA A 102 3.84 -15.49 -9.51
N TRP A 103 4.68 -15.77 -8.50
CA TRP A 103 6.13 -15.73 -8.66
C TRP A 103 6.60 -16.54 -9.88
N PRO A 104 7.51 -16.02 -10.73
CA PRO A 104 8.21 -14.72 -10.63
C PRO A 104 7.51 -13.57 -11.34
N ALA A 105 6.29 -13.75 -11.80
CA ALA A 105 5.54 -12.72 -12.53
C ALA A 105 5.02 -11.64 -11.57
N PRO A 106 4.71 -10.45 -12.08
CA PRO A 106 3.96 -9.46 -11.30
C PRO A 106 2.60 -10.02 -10.87
N VAL A 107 2.03 -9.43 -9.82
CA VAL A 107 0.83 -9.99 -9.18
C VAL A 107 -0.46 -9.79 -9.99
N TRP A 108 -0.51 -8.78 -10.86
CA TRP A 108 -1.75 -8.40 -11.55
C TRP A 108 -2.21 -9.48 -12.52
N GLY A 109 -3.49 -9.86 -12.42
CA GLY A 109 -4.15 -10.74 -13.39
C GLY A 109 -3.71 -12.20 -13.37
N ARG A 110 -3.08 -12.66 -12.29
CA ARG A 110 -2.54 -14.04 -12.25
C ARG A 110 -3.52 -15.04 -11.66
N VAL A 111 -4.14 -14.70 -10.52
CA VAL A 111 -5.06 -15.59 -9.81
C VAL A 111 -6.22 -14.77 -9.25
N PRO A 112 -7.38 -15.41 -8.97
CA PRO A 112 -8.47 -14.71 -8.30
C PRO A 112 -8.05 -14.23 -6.91
N ALA A 113 -8.59 -13.09 -6.50
CA ALA A 113 -8.33 -12.54 -5.17
C ALA A 113 -8.91 -13.44 -4.08
N ILE A 114 -8.24 -13.47 -2.94
CA ILE A 114 -8.69 -14.17 -1.73
C ILE A 114 -9.03 -13.10 -0.70
N GLU A 115 -10.21 -13.20 -0.07
CA GLU A 115 -10.63 -12.24 0.95
C GLU A 115 -9.80 -12.40 2.23
N TYR A 116 -9.52 -11.25 2.87
CA TYR A 116 -9.00 -11.24 4.23
C TYR A 116 -10.12 -11.47 5.24
N ALA A 117 -9.83 -12.23 6.29
CA ALA A 117 -10.67 -12.22 7.48
C ALA A 117 -10.45 -10.91 8.26
N ALA A 118 -11.45 -10.46 9.00
CA ALA A 118 -11.37 -9.22 9.77
C ALA A 118 -10.18 -9.24 10.76
N GLU A 119 -9.93 -10.38 11.39
CA GLU A 119 -8.82 -10.55 12.32
C GLU A 119 -7.45 -10.38 11.65
N GLN A 120 -7.34 -10.82 10.41
CA GLN A 120 -6.09 -10.66 9.63
C GLN A 120 -5.83 -9.19 9.32
N VAL A 121 -6.88 -8.44 8.98
CA VAL A 121 -6.77 -7.00 8.73
C VAL A 121 -6.31 -6.26 9.98
N GLN A 122 -6.91 -6.58 11.14
CA GLN A 122 -6.54 -5.95 12.39
C GLN A 122 -5.12 -6.31 12.82
N ALA A 123 -4.73 -7.56 12.63
CA ALA A 123 -3.36 -8.00 12.91
C ALA A 123 -2.35 -7.27 12.03
N THR A 124 -2.67 -7.06 10.75
CA THR A 124 -1.81 -6.31 9.83
C THR A 124 -1.68 -4.85 10.26
N ARG A 125 -2.80 -4.23 10.64
CA ARG A 125 -2.81 -2.84 11.14
C ARG A 125 -1.92 -2.69 12.37
N ALA A 126 -2.08 -3.60 13.34
CA ALA A 126 -1.27 -3.60 14.56
C ALA A 126 0.21 -3.81 14.25
N ARG A 127 0.51 -4.71 13.32
CA ARG A 127 1.88 -4.97 12.89
C ARG A 127 2.54 -3.74 12.27
N LEU A 128 1.81 -3.02 11.43
CA LEU A 128 2.32 -1.76 10.87
C LEU A 128 2.60 -0.72 11.96
N LYS A 129 1.72 -0.63 12.95
CA LYS A 129 1.93 0.28 14.07
C LYS A 129 3.22 -0.05 14.82
N ASP A 130 3.48 -1.33 15.06
CA ASP A 130 4.71 -1.76 15.71
C ASP A 130 5.95 -1.47 14.85
N LEU A 131 5.85 -1.69 13.54
CA LEU A 131 6.97 -1.51 12.60
C LEU A 131 7.31 -0.03 12.37
N LEU A 132 6.30 0.81 12.22
CA LEU A 132 6.47 2.21 11.83
C LEU A 132 6.41 3.17 13.02
N GLY A 133 5.90 2.70 14.15
CA GLY A 133 5.89 3.46 15.40
C GLY A 133 5.08 4.74 15.31
N LYS A 134 5.65 5.83 15.81
CA LYS A 134 4.98 7.13 15.89
C LYS A 134 4.69 7.76 14.52
N ASP A 135 5.37 7.30 13.47
CA ASP A 135 5.15 7.82 12.12
C ASP A 135 3.84 7.34 11.52
N PHE A 136 3.27 6.27 12.07
CA PHE A 136 2.04 5.67 11.58
C PHE A 136 0.87 5.95 12.52
N THR A 137 -0.19 6.55 11.99
CA THR A 137 -1.45 6.78 12.70
C THR A 137 -2.48 5.79 12.20
N GLU A 138 -3.01 4.95 13.08
CA GLU A 138 -4.04 3.98 12.72
C GLU A 138 -5.34 4.66 12.36
N VAL A 139 -6.05 4.08 11.38
CA VAL A 139 -7.42 4.43 11.03
C VAL A 139 -8.25 3.15 11.08
N ARG A 140 -9.41 3.20 11.75
CA ARG A 140 -10.31 2.06 11.92
C ARG A 140 -11.71 2.43 11.44
N ASN A 141 -11.88 2.48 10.13
CA ASN A 141 -13.16 2.78 9.50
C ASN A 141 -13.55 1.71 8.48
N ASP A 142 -13.16 0.48 8.75
CA ASP A 142 -13.44 -0.70 7.91
C ASP A 142 -14.72 -1.43 8.33
N ALA A 143 -15.69 -0.67 8.79
CA ALA A 143 -17.00 -1.18 9.19
C ALA A 143 -17.83 -1.62 7.98
#